data_734b184428805147b128bb985b5ea974
#
_entry.id   734b184428805147b128bb985b5ea974
#
_cell.length_a   1.000
_cell.length_b   1.000
_cell.length_c   1.000
_cell.angle_alpha   90.00
_cell.angle_beta   90.00
_cell.angle_gamma   90.00
#
_symmetry.space_group_name_H-M   'P 1'
#
loop_
_entity.id
_entity.type
_entity.pdbx_description
1 polymer ?
#
loop_
_entity_poly.entity_id
_entity_poly.type
_entity_poly.pdbx_seq_one_letter_code
_entity_poly.pdbx_strand_id
1 'polypeptide(L)'
;MASRVPETSTAFAPAGQPQGLKSRLHACVDWLLAGPQAQPNDIQNEFLQQRTNKTKTLVVAVLASLLIASLAAALTHAAWAYAWVAAEIVMGSTRIYLMLRAFAKAKASRRGVINVTPIWAGLASVILISAGCYQCVASGELMLVLMAGIGLANLVGGIASRNAGTPRYGILLICILTLPFAVATMLSPVPYLFIIGLQTPVYTAGMIFLLLENHKILLDLHHSERNNRQMAHHDLLTGLPNRALNQKLFSELLDGPWPRETSPVSKLTVFCVDLDGFKGVNDRFGHAAGDAVLVAVADRLRASVRANDHACRIGGDEFVVLLPEITDAEAATVARRIIAAVSEPFAFAPGARVGASIGLASAPRDGVSADELLSAADRAMYEAKRRGKGGFVINSSGTEVVPLVPAMNAAALAG
;
A
#
# COMPACT_ATOMS: atom_id res chain seq x y z
N MET A 1 30.55 13.88 -21.38
CA MET A 1 30.66 14.46 -20.03
C MET A 1 29.75 13.65 -19.15
N ALA A 2 30.31 13.03 -18.11
CA ALA A 2 29.75 11.93 -17.36
C ALA A 2 28.60 12.38 -16.45
N SER A 3 27.48 11.68 -16.55
CA SER A 3 26.32 11.75 -15.65
C SER A 3 26.68 11.19 -14.27
N ARG A 4 26.59 12.01 -13.24
CA ARG A 4 26.70 11.58 -11.84
C ARG A 4 25.40 10.91 -11.41
N VAL A 5 25.48 9.61 -11.15
CA VAL A 5 24.50 8.85 -10.38
C VAL A 5 24.63 9.27 -8.91
N PRO A 6 23.56 9.54 -8.16
CA PRO A 6 23.67 9.79 -6.74
C PRO A 6 24.00 8.48 -6.01
N GLU A 7 25.15 8.47 -5.35
CA GLU A 7 25.57 7.42 -4.43
C GLU A 7 24.56 7.33 -3.26
N THR A 8 23.90 6.19 -3.14
CA THR A 8 23.15 5.82 -1.93
C THR A 8 24.16 5.53 -0.83
N SER A 9 24.36 6.49 0.05
CA SER A 9 25.10 6.34 1.30
C SER A 9 24.42 5.29 2.18
N THR A 10 24.93 4.08 2.16
CA THR A 10 24.72 3.08 3.22
C THR A 10 25.56 3.50 4.42
N ALA A 11 24.98 4.33 5.30
CA ALA A 11 25.57 4.60 6.59
C ALA A 11 25.50 3.33 7.45
N PHE A 12 26.61 2.62 7.50
CA PHE A 12 26.90 1.63 8.55
C PHE A 12 26.97 2.39 9.87
N ALA A 13 26.00 2.13 10.77
CA ALA A 13 26.06 2.64 12.12
C ALA A 13 27.26 2.04 12.86
N PRO A 14 28.00 2.81 13.68
CA PRO A 14 29.16 2.30 14.41
C PRO A 14 28.77 1.25 15.43
N ALA A 15 29.48 0.14 15.43
CA ALA A 15 29.45 -0.89 16.46
C ALA A 15 29.93 -0.28 17.79
N GLY A 16 29.06 -0.28 18.82
CA GLY A 16 29.57 0.03 20.15
C GLY A 16 28.54 0.55 21.16
N GLN A 17 27.52 -0.26 21.52
CA GLN A 17 26.96 -0.29 22.89
C GLN A 17 26.42 -1.69 23.17
N PRO A 18 26.57 -2.26 24.40
CA PRO A 18 26.02 -3.54 24.74
C PRO A 18 24.49 -3.43 24.77
N GLN A 19 23.85 -3.78 23.65
CA GLN A 19 22.40 -3.85 23.55
C GLN A 19 21.94 -4.94 24.54
N GLY A 20 21.11 -4.58 25.50
CA GLY A 20 20.57 -5.53 26.48
C GLY A 20 19.82 -6.67 25.76
N LEU A 21 19.69 -7.83 26.42
CA LEU A 21 19.05 -9.04 25.89
C LEU A 21 17.69 -8.78 25.23
N LYS A 22 16.91 -7.83 25.77
CA LYS A 22 15.60 -7.41 25.19
C LYS A 22 15.74 -6.78 23.80
N SER A 23 16.73 -5.95 23.56
CA SER A 23 16.96 -5.32 22.26
C SER A 23 17.39 -6.33 21.20
N ARG A 24 18.23 -7.30 21.56
CA ARG A 24 18.64 -8.41 20.67
C ARG A 24 17.47 -9.31 20.30
N LEU A 25 16.57 -9.60 21.26
CA LEU A 25 15.36 -10.37 21.03
C LEU A 25 14.41 -9.66 20.06
N HIS A 26 14.19 -8.36 20.22
CA HIS A 26 13.37 -7.58 19.29
C HIS A 26 13.96 -7.57 17.87
N ALA A 27 15.25 -7.32 17.75
CA ALA A 27 15.94 -7.34 16.44
C ALA A 27 15.85 -8.73 15.76
N CYS A 28 15.96 -9.83 16.53
CA CYS A 28 15.78 -11.19 16.02
C CYS A 28 14.34 -11.45 15.54
N VAL A 29 13.37 -10.99 16.30
CA VAL A 29 11.94 -11.09 15.93
C VAL A 29 11.64 -10.30 14.67
N ASP A 30 12.12 -9.08 14.57
CA ASP A 30 11.94 -8.21 13.39
C ASP A 30 12.60 -8.83 12.16
N TRP A 31 13.83 -9.37 12.31
CA TRP A 31 14.51 -10.09 11.24
C TRP A 31 13.73 -11.34 10.79
N LEU A 32 13.16 -12.09 11.73
CA LEU A 32 12.40 -13.31 11.44
C LEU A 32 11.09 -13.01 10.70
N LEU A 33 10.47 -11.86 11.00
CA LEU A 33 9.24 -11.39 10.34
C LEU A 33 9.49 -10.67 9.02
N ALA A 34 10.72 -10.20 8.79
CA ALA A 34 11.09 -9.57 7.54
C ALA A 34 11.17 -10.61 6.40
N GLY A 35 10.91 -10.15 5.17
CA GLY A 35 11.14 -10.93 3.95
C GLY A 35 12.64 -11.08 3.64
N PRO A 36 13.00 -11.88 2.63
CA PRO A 36 14.38 -12.02 2.15
C PRO A 36 14.97 -10.71 1.64
N GLN A 37 14.13 -9.85 1.06
CA GLN A 37 14.47 -8.50 0.62
C GLN A 37 13.87 -7.46 1.56
N ALA A 38 14.56 -6.33 1.75
CA ALA A 38 14.02 -5.21 2.51
C ALA A 38 12.77 -4.66 1.81
N GLN A 39 11.65 -4.65 2.52
CA GLN A 39 10.37 -4.15 2.03
C GLN A 39 10.02 -2.84 2.73
N PRO A 40 9.31 -1.92 2.08
CA PRO A 40 8.73 -0.76 2.74
C PRO A 40 7.84 -1.17 3.92
N ASN A 41 7.82 -0.36 4.97
CA ASN A 41 7.11 -0.67 6.22
C ASN A 41 5.59 -0.86 6.02
N ASP A 42 5.00 -0.20 5.04
CA ASP A 42 3.59 -0.34 4.68
C ASP A 42 3.27 -1.76 4.17
N ILE A 43 4.08 -2.31 3.27
CA ILE A 43 3.93 -3.67 2.73
C ILE A 43 4.16 -4.72 3.83
N GLN A 44 5.20 -4.54 4.65
CA GLN A 44 5.47 -5.44 5.76
C GLN A 44 4.31 -5.48 6.76
N ASN A 45 3.73 -4.35 7.06
CA ASN A 45 2.59 -4.22 7.94
C ASN A 45 1.33 -4.92 7.38
N GLU A 46 1.10 -4.80 6.09
CA GLU A 46 -0.02 -5.47 5.42
C GLU A 46 0.14 -7.00 5.45
N PHE A 47 1.34 -7.53 5.23
CA PHE A 47 1.63 -8.97 5.36
C PHE A 47 1.40 -9.50 6.78
N LEU A 48 1.75 -8.72 7.78
CA LEU A 48 1.49 -9.07 9.18
C LEU A 48 -0.01 -9.09 9.49
N GLN A 49 -0.79 -8.17 8.93
CA GLN A 49 -2.25 -8.17 9.04
C GLN A 49 -2.88 -9.36 8.33
N GLN A 50 -2.46 -9.67 7.11
CA GLN A 50 -2.95 -10.84 6.36
C GLN A 50 -2.71 -12.14 7.12
N ARG A 51 -1.54 -12.30 7.78
CA ARG A 51 -1.27 -13.46 8.65
C ARG A 51 -2.27 -13.57 9.80
N THR A 52 -2.65 -12.45 10.39
CA THR A 52 -3.62 -12.42 11.50
C THR A 52 -5.03 -12.73 11.00
N ASN A 53 -5.38 -12.29 9.79
CA ASN A 53 -6.72 -12.46 9.20
C ASN A 53 -7.01 -13.91 8.74
N LYS A 54 -5.99 -14.76 8.53
CA LYS A 54 -6.16 -16.17 8.15
C LYS A 54 -6.60 -17.04 9.35
N THR A 55 -7.73 -16.69 9.99
CA THR A 55 -8.29 -17.37 11.17
C THR A 55 -8.72 -18.80 10.88
N LYS A 56 -9.36 -19.03 9.74
CA LYS A 56 -9.87 -20.36 9.35
C LYS A 56 -8.75 -21.41 9.31
N THR A 57 -7.60 -21.06 8.74
CA THR A 57 -6.44 -21.96 8.69
C THR A 57 -5.87 -22.27 10.06
N LEU A 58 -5.93 -21.34 11.04
CA LEU A 58 -5.52 -21.61 12.41
C LEU A 58 -6.44 -22.61 13.09
N VAL A 59 -7.75 -22.41 12.97
CA VAL A 59 -8.74 -23.32 13.57
C VAL A 59 -8.59 -24.72 12.99
N VAL A 60 -8.46 -24.86 11.68
CA VAL A 60 -8.24 -26.16 11.03
C VAL A 60 -6.95 -26.82 11.53
N ALA A 61 -5.85 -26.07 11.68
CA ALA A 61 -4.60 -26.61 12.20
C ALA A 61 -4.73 -27.10 13.65
N VAL A 62 -5.43 -26.35 14.53
CA VAL A 62 -5.70 -26.77 15.92
C VAL A 62 -6.57 -28.03 15.97
N LEU A 63 -7.61 -28.11 15.14
CA LEU A 63 -8.46 -29.30 15.06
C LEU A 63 -7.70 -30.52 14.53
N ALA A 64 -6.85 -30.34 13.52
CA ALA A 64 -6.04 -31.42 12.97
C ALA A 64 -5.02 -31.96 13.99
N SER A 65 -4.31 -31.08 14.73
CA SER A 65 -3.36 -31.52 15.76
C SER A 65 -4.07 -32.24 16.94
N LEU A 66 -5.21 -31.70 17.35
CA LEU A 66 -6.01 -32.31 18.42
C LEU A 66 -6.55 -33.69 18.00
N LEU A 67 -6.98 -33.85 16.75
CA LEU A 67 -7.42 -35.14 16.22
C LEU A 67 -6.30 -36.18 16.28
N ILE A 68 -5.09 -35.84 15.84
CA ILE A 68 -3.93 -36.76 15.85
C ILE A 68 -3.60 -37.17 17.31
N ALA A 69 -3.54 -36.19 18.21
CA ALA A 69 -3.27 -36.41 19.62
C ALA A 69 -4.34 -37.32 20.28
N SER A 70 -5.63 -37.05 19.96
CA SER A 70 -6.74 -37.85 20.49
C SER A 70 -6.73 -39.30 19.98
N LEU A 71 -6.39 -39.51 18.71
CA LEU A 71 -6.25 -40.83 18.12
C LEU A 71 -5.05 -41.58 18.70
N ALA A 72 -3.92 -40.90 18.94
CA ALA A 72 -2.78 -41.46 19.62
C ALA A 72 -3.14 -41.92 21.05
N ALA A 73 -3.90 -41.13 21.80
CA ALA A 73 -4.37 -41.49 23.13
C ALA A 73 -5.34 -42.69 23.12
N ALA A 74 -6.25 -42.76 22.13
CA ALA A 74 -7.20 -43.83 21.97
C ALA A 74 -6.55 -45.17 21.58
N LEU A 75 -5.49 -45.13 20.78
CA LEU A 75 -4.79 -46.32 20.29
C LEU A 75 -3.76 -46.86 21.28
N THR A 76 -3.05 -45.97 22.00
CA THR A 76 -1.94 -46.38 22.87
C THR A 76 -2.35 -46.52 24.34
N HIS A 77 -3.40 -45.82 24.78
CA HIS A 77 -3.77 -45.66 26.18
C HIS A 77 -2.59 -45.22 27.08
N ALA A 78 -1.56 -44.59 26.48
CA ALA A 78 -0.34 -44.22 27.19
C ALA A 78 -0.47 -42.82 27.83
N ALA A 79 0.17 -42.64 28.99
CA ALA A 79 0.13 -41.39 29.75
C ALA A 79 0.64 -40.17 28.92
N TRP A 80 1.67 -40.39 28.10
CA TRP A 80 2.21 -39.34 27.23
C TRP A 80 1.18 -38.80 26.21
N ALA A 81 0.33 -39.69 25.66
CA ALA A 81 -0.65 -39.33 24.66
C ALA A 81 -1.80 -38.50 25.28
N TYR A 82 -2.26 -38.88 26.48
CA TYR A 82 -3.23 -38.06 27.24
C TYR A 82 -2.65 -36.69 27.63
N ALA A 83 -1.37 -36.64 28.06
CA ALA A 83 -0.69 -35.41 28.36
C ALA A 83 -0.58 -34.50 27.09
N TRP A 84 -0.34 -35.10 25.91
CA TRP A 84 -0.30 -34.38 24.67
C TRP A 84 -1.66 -33.79 24.32
N VAL A 85 -2.77 -34.54 24.41
CA VAL A 85 -4.14 -34.05 24.23
C VAL A 85 -4.43 -32.85 25.14
N ALA A 86 -4.11 -32.96 26.43
CA ALA A 86 -4.31 -31.86 27.37
C ALA A 86 -3.51 -30.60 26.99
N ALA A 87 -2.25 -30.79 26.61
CA ALA A 87 -1.39 -29.68 26.14
C ALA A 87 -1.90 -29.02 24.85
N GLU A 88 -2.40 -29.81 23.89
CA GLU A 88 -3.00 -29.28 22.64
C GLU A 88 -4.28 -28.48 22.91
N ILE A 89 -5.13 -28.94 23.86
CA ILE A 89 -6.32 -28.17 24.24
C ILE A 89 -5.94 -26.82 24.84
N VAL A 90 -4.98 -26.79 25.76
CA VAL A 90 -4.50 -25.54 26.39
C VAL A 90 -3.85 -24.63 25.37
N MET A 91 -2.96 -25.17 24.54
CA MET A 91 -2.25 -24.36 23.52
C MET A 91 -3.20 -23.86 22.43
N GLY A 92 -4.09 -24.71 21.93
CA GLY A 92 -5.09 -24.34 20.92
C GLY A 92 -6.04 -23.24 21.43
N SER A 93 -6.57 -23.40 22.66
CA SER A 93 -7.41 -22.40 23.33
C SER A 93 -6.68 -21.07 23.52
N THR A 94 -5.42 -21.11 23.96
CA THR A 94 -4.57 -19.92 24.11
C THR A 94 -4.37 -19.21 22.79
N ARG A 95 -4.08 -19.93 21.71
CA ARG A 95 -3.88 -19.34 20.37
C ARG A 95 -5.15 -18.69 19.85
N ILE A 96 -6.30 -19.35 20.00
CA ILE A 96 -7.59 -18.81 19.58
C ILE A 96 -7.92 -17.55 20.40
N TYR A 97 -7.73 -17.59 21.73
CA TYR A 97 -7.93 -16.43 22.59
C TYR A 97 -7.05 -15.23 22.20
N LEU A 98 -5.75 -15.44 22.00
CA LEU A 98 -4.82 -14.38 21.61
C LEU A 98 -5.19 -13.77 20.25
N MET A 99 -5.64 -14.60 19.33
CA MET A 99 -6.13 -14.16 18.03
C MET A 99 -7.40 -13.30 18.15
N LEU A 100 -8.41 -13.77 18.88
CA LEU A 100 -9.66 -13.01 19.09
C LEU A 100 -9.38 -11.67 19.79
N ARG A 101 -8.46 -11.67 20.78
CA ARG A 101 -8.01 -10.44 21.44
C ARG A 101 -7.32 -9.48 20.47
N ALA A 102 -6.47 -9.98 19.56
CA ALA A 102 -5.82 -9.16 18.54
C ALA A 102 -6.85 -8.54 17.58
N PHE A 103 -7.88 -9.31 17.17
CA PHE A 103 -9.00 -8.82 16.37
C PHE A 103 -9.81 -7.73 17.06
N ALA A 104 -10.19 -7.95 18.32
CA ALA A 104 -10.95 -6.98 19.10
C ALA A 104 -10.20 -5.64 19.24
N LYS A 105 -8.88 -5.72 19.50
CA LYS A 105 -8.02 -4.52 19.56
C LYS A 105 -7.89 -3.80 18.21
N ALA A 106 -7.72 -4.53 17.11
CA ALA A 106 -7.65 -3.96 15.77
C ALA A 106 -8.94 -3.22 15.41
N LYS A 107 -10.11 -3.79 15.76
CA LYS A 107 -11.42 -3.16 15.53
C LYS A 107 -11.65 -1.91 16.39
N ALA A 108 -11.14 -1.89 17.63
CA ALA A 108 -11.28 -0.75 18.55
C ALA A 108 -10.32 0.41 18.25
N SER A 109 -9.21 0.16 17.57
CA SER A 109 -8.20 1.17 17.25
C SER A 109 -8.54 1.90 15.97
N ARG A 110 -8.98 3.17 16.07
CA ARG A 110 -9.16 4.09 14.92
C ARG A 110 -7.83 4.46 14.23
N ARG A 111 -6.69 4.14 14.84
CA ARG A 111 -5.33 4.45 14.34
C ARG A 111 -4.66 3.17 13.91
N GLY A 112 -4.97 2.50 12.86
CA GLY A 112 -4.21 1.47 12.15
C GLY A 112 -3.09 0.72 12.93
N VAL A 113 -3.21 0.59 14.27
CA VAL A 113 -2.23 -0.11 15.10
C VAL A 113 -2.32 -1.60 14.82
N ILE A 114 -1.27 -2.13 14.23
CA ILE A 114 -1.16 -3.52 13.83
C ILE A 114 -0.96 -4.38 15.07
N ASN A 115 -2.02 -5.07 15.50
CA ASN A 115 -1.91 -6.08 16.53
C ASN A 115 -1.60 -7.44 15.88
N VAL A 116 -0.32 -7.83 15.92
CA VAL A 116 0.14 -9.11 15.40
C VAL A 116 -0.05 -10.20 16.47
N THR A 117 -0.56 -11.37 16.05
CA THR A 117 -0.57 -12.54 16.93
C THR A 117 0.85 -12.90 17.38
N PRO A 118 1.09 -13.14 18.67
CA PRO A 118 2.44 -13.39 19.18
C PRO A 118 3.13 -14.58 18.50
N ILE A 119 4.37 -14.39 18.07
CA ILE A 119 5.19 -15.40 17.39
C ILE A 119 5.43 -16.61 18.27
N TRP A 120 5.67 -16.39 19.57
CA TRP A 120 5.96 -17.44 20.53
C TRP A 120 4.84 -18.50 20.62
N ALA A 121 3.58 -18.08 20.47
CA ALA A 121 2.44 -19.01 20.51
C ALA A 121 2.42 -19.96 19.30
N GLY A 122 2.87 -19.48 18.14
CA GLY A 122 3.06 -20.30 16.95
C GLY A 122 4.23 -21.28 17.10
N LEU A 123 5.37 -20.81 17.60
CA LEU A 123 6.54 -21.63 17.86
C LEU A 123 6.26 -22.72 18.89
N ALA A 124 5.67 -22.37 20.04
CA ALA A 124 5.34 -23.31 21.09
C ALA A 124 4.39 -24.42 20.61
N SER A 125 3.37 -24.04 19.82
CA SER A 125 2.45 -25.02 19.23
C SER A 125 3.15 -25.98 18.28
N VAL A 126 4.03 -25.49 17.39
CA VAL A 126 4.74 -26.34 16.43
C VAL A 126 5.74 -27.27 17.14
N ILE A 127 6.41 -26.79 18.18
CA ILE A 127 7.28 -27.62 19.02
C ILE A 127 6.49 -28.74 19.72
N LEU A 128 5.31 -28.41 20.27
CA LEU A 128 4.44 -29.40 20.93
C LEU A 128 3.98 -30.50 19.95
N ILE A 129 3.52 -30.10 18.77
CA ILE A 129 3.10 -31.03 17.70
C ILE A 129 4.27 -31.88 17.22
N SER A 130 5.45 -31.29 17.05
CA SER A 130 6.66 -31.99 16.62
C SER A 130 7.07 -33.07 17.65
N ALA A 131 7.02 -32.75 18.95
CA ALA A 131 7.29 -33.70 20.01
C ALA A 131 6.27 -34.85 20.01
N GLY A 132 4.99 -34.56 19.82
CA GLY A 132 3.95 -35.58 19.71
C GLY A 132 4.15 -36.50 18.47
N CYS A 133 4.45 -35.93 17.31
CA CYS A 133 4.77 -36.71 16.11
C CYS A 133 6.02 -37.59 16.29
N TYR A 134 7.06 -37.05 16.94
CA TYR A 134 8.26 -37.83 17.31
C TYR A 134 7.88 -39.02 18.16
N GLN A 135 7.05 -38.83 19.21
CA GLN A 135 6.63 -39.88 20.13
C GLN A 135 5.76 -40.95 19.42
N CYS A 136 4.92 -40.54 18.43
CA CYS A 136 4.20 -41.49 17.60
C CYS A 136 5.15 -42.42 16.83
N VAL A 137 6.25 -41.91 16.30
CA VAL A 137 7.28 -42.74 15.63
C VAL A 137 8.01 -43.63 16.62
N ALA A 138 8.37 -43.09 17.80
CA ALA A 138 9.09 -43.80 18.84
C ALA A 138 8.27 -44.96 19.49
N SER A 139 6.93 -44.90 19.38
CA SER A 139 6.06 -46.00 19.84
C SER A 139 6.19 -47.29 19.01
N GLY A 140 6.71 -47.18 17.76
CA GLY A 140 6.84 -48.31 16.85
C GLY A 140 5.53 -48.76 16.19
N GLU A 141 4.41 -48.13 16.51
CA GLU A 141 3.09 -48.45 15.94
C GLU A 141 2.92 -47.85 14.55
N LEU A 142 2.89 -48.70 13.51
CA LEU A 142 2.83 -48.25 12.10
C LEU A 142 1.66 -47.31 11.85
N MET A 143 0.49 -47.54 12.42
CA MET A 143 -0.70 -46.71 12.24
C MET A 143 -0.46 -45.29 12.76
N LEU A 144 0.21 -45.15 13.93
CA LEU A 144 0.54 -43.82 14.48
C LEU A 144 1.58 -43.09 13.65
N VAL A 145 2.54 -43.80 13.07
CA VAL A 145 3.53 -43.22 12.16
C VAL A 145 2.87 -42.66 10.93
N LEU A 146 1.96 -43.42 10.29
CA LEU A 146 1.23 -42.98 9.09
C LEU A 146 0.36 -41.76 9.39
N MET A 147 -0.36 -41.78 10.52
CA MET A 147 -1.20 -40.66 10.92
C MET A 147 -0.38 -39.41 11.24
N ALA A 148 0.75 -39.55 11.94
CA ALA A 148 1.66 -38.45 12.19
C ALA A 148 2.23 -37.87 10.90
N GLY A 149 2.62 -38.72 9.95
CA GLY A 149 3.12 -38.30 8.64
C GLY A 149 2.10 -37.52 7.82
N ILE A 150 0.86 -38.01 7.71
CA ILE A 150 -0.24 -37.33 7.00
C ILE A 150 -0.58 -36.01 7.69
N GLY A 151 -0.68 -36.02 9.02
CA GLY A 151 -0.95 -34.82 9.80
C GLY A 151 0.14 -33.75 9.67
N LEU A 152 1.40 -34.19 9.69
CA LEU A 152 2.57 -33.33 9.44
C LEU A 152 2.50 -32.69 8.06
N ALA A 153 2.19 -33.47 7.01
CA ALA A 153 2.09 -32.94 5.66
C ALA A 153 0.99 -31.86 5.54
N ASN A 154 -0.19 -32.10 6.15
CA ASN A 154 -1.28 -31.13 6.16
C ASN A 154 -0.90 -29.84 6.91
N LEU A 155 -0.22 -29.96 8.05
CA LEU A 155 0.20 -28.80 8.85
C LEU A 155 1.28 -27.97 8.14
N VAL A 156 2.25 -28.64 7.50
CA VAL A 156 3.30 -27.96 6.71
C VAL A 156 2.69 -27.18 5.56
N GLY A 157 1.71 -27.75 4.83
CA GLY A 157 0.98 -27.03 3.79
C GLY A 157 0.26 -25.81 4.32
N GLY A 158 -0.40 -25.94 5.49
CA GLY A 158 -1.03 -24.81 6.18
C GLY A 158 -0.05 -23.71 6.63
N ILE A 159 1.13 -24.11 7.13
CA ILE A 159 2.21 -23.19 7.52
C ILE A 159 2.74 -22.45 6.29
N ALA A 160 3.02 -23.13 5.18
CA ALA A 160 3.50 -22.55 3.95
C ALA A 160 2.52 -21.51 3.39
N SER A 161 1.22 -21.85 3.32
CA SER A 161 0.18 -20.93 2.84
C SER A 161 0.00 -19.71 3.75
N ARG A 162 0.05 -19.91 5.09
CA ARG A 162 -0.22 -18.83 6.04
C ARG A 162 0.94 -17.84 6.16
N ASN A 163 2.17 -18.32 6.05
CA ASN A 163 3.37 -17.53 6.29
C ASN A 163 4.05 -17.06 4.99
N ALA A 164 3.35 -17.03 3.86
CA ALA A 164 3.88 -16.48 2.62
C ALA A 164 4.35 -15.02 2.78
N GLY A 165 3.69 -14.21 3.61
CA GLY A 165 4.13 -12.85 3.93
C GLY A 165 5.30 -12.76 4.91
N THR A 166 5.65 -13.85 5.62
CA THR A 166 6.76 -13.91 6.60
C THR A 166 7.58 -15.18 6.38
N PRO A 167 8.30 -15.30 5.24
CA PRO A 167 8.86 -16.57 4.80
C PRO A 167 9.93 -17.14 5.72
N ARG A 168 10.81 -16.32 6.33
CA ARG A 168 11.82 -16.78 7.28
C ARG A 168 11.19 -17.48 8.50
N TYR A 169 10.09 -16.89 9.00
CA TYR A 169 9.34 -17.50 10.10
C TYR A 169 8.66 -18.78 9.65
N GLY A 170 8.08 -18.83 8.46
CA GLY A 170 7.49 -20.03 7.89
C GLY A 170 8.51 -21.17 7.71
N ILE A 171 9.71 -20.88 7.19
CA ILE A 171 10.81 -21.84 7.06
C ILE A 171 11.20 -22.42 8.41
N LEU A 172 11.36 -21.56 9.42
CA LEU A 172 11.69 -22.01 10.78
C LEU A 172 10.63 -23.00 11.32
N LEU A 173 9.34 -22.68 11.17
CA LEU A 173 8.26 -23.56 11.63
C LEU A 173 8.24 -24.89 10.87
N ILE A 174 8.45 -24.88 9.56
CA ILE A 174 8.52 -26.09 8.72
C ILE A 174 9.68 -26.96 9.19
N CYS A 175 10.87 -26.41 9.39
CA CYS A 175 12.04 -27.16 9.86
C CYS A 175 11.84 -27.75 11.24
N ILE A 176 11.27 -27.00 12.22
CA ILE A 176 10.98 -27.50 13.56
C ILE A 176 9.99 -28.68 13.51
N LEU A 177 9.04 -28.67 12.58
CA LEU A 177 8.05 -29.72 12.47
C LEU A 177 8.59 -30.96 11.75
N THR A 178 9.38 -30.81 10.68
CA THR A 178 9.78 -31.92 9.78
C THR A 178 11.08 -32.60 10.21
N LEU A 179 12.09 -31.83 10.70
CA LEU A 179 13.40 -32.43 11.02
C LEU A 179 13.36 -33.45 12.16
N PRO A 180 12.69 -33.21 13.30
CA PRO A 180 12.59 -34.24 14.36
C PRO A 180 11.87 -35.49 13.88
N PHE A 181 10.84 -35.35 13.05
CA PHE A 181 10.12 -36.48 12.43
C PHE A 181 11.04 -37.30 11.52
N ALA A 182 11.86 -36.63 10.68
CA ALA A 182 12.83 -37.30 9.81
C ALA A 182 13.86 -38.10 10.65
N VAL A 183 14.40 -37.48 11.70
CA VAL A 183 15.34 -38.14 12.62
C VAL A 183 14.68 -39.35 13.32
N ALA A 184 13.47 -39.20 13.83
CA ALA A 184 12.74 -40.28 14.47
C ALA A 184 12.51 -41.48 13.53
N THR A 185 12.09 -41.24 12.27
CA THR A 185 11.87 -42.30 11.30
C THR A 185 13.16 -42.96 10.83
N MET A 186 14.27 -42.25 10.78
CA MET A 186 15.59 -42.78 10.50
C MET A 186 16.13 -43.70 11.61
N LEU A 187 15.86 -43.37 12.84
CA LEU A 187 16.33 -44.10 14.02
C LEU A 187 15.34 -45.20 14.46
N SER A 188 14.19 -45.32 13.82
CA SER A 188 13.15 -46.29 14.20
C SER A 188 13.61 -47.71 13.88
N PRO A 189 13.36 -48.68 14.79
CA PRO A 189 13.63 -50.08 14.54
C PRO A 189 12.63 -50.74 13.57
N VAL A 190 11.54 -50.04 13.21
CA VAL A 190 10.53 -50.56 12.29
C VAL A 190 11.12 -50.69 10.87
N PRO A 191 11.01 -51.89 10.23
CA PRO A 191 11.59 -52.11 8.90
C PRO A 191 11.09 -51.11 7.88
N TYR A 192 12.00 -50.65 7.04
CA TYR A 192 11.73 -49.73 5.91
C TYR A 192 11.27 -48.31 6.32
N LEU A 193 11.09 -47.99 7.61
CA LEU A 193 10.65 -46.66 8.03
C LEU A 193 11.70 -45.56 7.72
N PHE A 194 12.97 -45.92 7.64
CA PHE A 194 14.06 -45.03 7.21
C PHE A 194 13.82 -44.40 5.81
N ILE A 195 13.02 -45.05 4.95
CA ILE A 195 12.66 -44.52 3.61
C ILE A 195 11.86 -43.20 3.77
N ILE A 196 10.93 -43.15 4.74
CA ILE A 196 10.18 -41.95 5.06
C ILE A 196 11.13 -40.87 5.59
N GLY A 197 12.09 -41.25 6.44
CA GLY A 197 13.14 -40.36 6.93
C GLY A 197 13.98 -39.75 5.82
N LEU A 198 14.35 -40.52 4.81
CA LEU A 198 15.09 -40.07 3.63
C LEU A 198 14.25 -39.17 2.72
N GLN A 199 12.95 -39.44 2.60
CA GLN A 199 12.02 -38.64 1.77
C GLN A 199 11.65 -37.30 2.42
N THR A 200 11.61 -37.22 3.76
CA THR A 200 11.18 -36.02 4.50
C THR A 200 12.01 -34.76 4.18
N PRO A 201 13.35 -34.80 4.08
CA PRO A 201 14.14 -33.63 3.65
C PRO A 201 13.78 -33.12 2.26
N VAL A 202 13.52 -34.03 1.30
CA VAL A 202 13.10 -33.68 -0.07
C VAL A 202 11.72 -32.98 -0.03
N TYR A 203 10.78 -33.54 0.72
CA TYR A 203 9.49 -32.92 0.97
C TYR A 203 9.62 -31.54 1.62
N THR A 204 10.48 -31.41 2.62
CA THR A 204 10.75 -30.15 3.33
C THR A 204 11.30 -29.09 2.37
N ALA A 205 12.28 -29.45 1.54
CA ALA A 205 12.83 -28.55 0.53
C ALA A 205 11.77 -28.10 -0.49
N GLY A 206 10.93 -29.02 -0.96
CA GLY A 206 9.80 -28.71 -1.85
C GLY A 206 8.81 -27.73 -1.21
N MET A 207 8.49 -27.91 0.06
CA MET A 207 7.57 -27.03 0.78
C MET A 207 8.17 -25.64 1.07
N ILE A 208 9.48 -25.57 1.33
CA ILE A 208 10.20 -24.29 1.44
C ILE A 208 10.21 -23.57 0.10
N PHE A 209 10.48 -24.30 -0.99
CA PHE A 209 10.42 -23.75 -2.34
C PHE A 209 9.03 -23.16 -2.64
N LEU A 210 7.97 -23.93 -2.39
CA LEU A 210 6.59 -23.47 -2.56
C LEU A 210 6.25 -22.23 -1.70
N LEU A 211 6.75 -22.18 -0.46
CA LEU A 211 6.58 -21.02 0.41
C LEU A 211 7.24 -19.76 -0.19
N LEU A 212 8.46 -19.90 -0.72
CA LEU A 212 9.18 -18.78 -1.32
C LEU A 212 8.55 -18.34 -2.64
N GLU A 213 8.05 -19.25 -3.44
CA GLU A 213 7.29 -18.96 -4.67
C GLU A 213 5.99 -18.19 -4.34
N ASN A 214 5.22 -18.67 -3.36
CA ASN A 214 4.03 -17.97 -2.88
C ASN A 214 4.35 -16.57 -2.34
N HIS A 215 5.51 -16.40 -1.69
CA HIS A 215 5.98 -15.08 -1.24
C HIS A 215 6.23 -14.15 -2.44
N LYS A 216 6.90 -14.64 -3.49
CA LYS A 216 7.14 -13.86 -4.71
C LYS A 216 5.84 -13.46 -5.39
N ILE A 217 4.91 -14.40 -5.57
CA ILE A 217 3.58 -14.12 -6.17
C ILE A 217 2.84 -13.04 -5.37
N LEU A 218 2.90 -13.10 -4.04
CA LEU A 218 2.27 -12.11 -3.16
C LEU A 218 2.88 -10.71 -3.36
N LEU A 219 4.21 -10.60 -3.47
CA LEU A 219 4.89 -9.35 -3.77
C LEU A 219 4.52 -8.79 -5.15
N ASP A 220 4.53 -9.64 -6.19
CA ASP A 220 4.19 -9.24 -7.55
C ASP A 220 2.74 -8.74 -7.64
N LEU A 221 1.82 -9.39 -6.91
CA LEU A 221 0.43 -8.95 -6.81
C LEU A 221 0.31 -7.56 -6.19
N HIS A 222 1.00 -7.30 -5.06
CA HIS A 222 1.00 -5.99 -4.42
C HIS A 222 1.60 -4.89 -5.31
N HIS A 223 2.69 -5.18 -6.01
CA HIS A 223 3.28 -4.25 -6.96
C HIS A 223 2.33 -3.95 -8.12
N SER A 224 1.67 -4.98 -8.66
CA SER A 224 0.68 -4.82 -9.73
C SER A 224 -0.53 -4.00 -9.27
N GLU A 225 -1.07 -4.26 -8.07
CA GLU A 225 -2.17 -3.46 -7.52
C GLU A 225 -1.78 -2.00 -7.31
N ARG A 226 -0.57 -1.75 -6.81
CA ARG A 226 -0.07 -0.39 -6.59
C ARG A 226 0.10 0.36 -7.91
N ASN A 227 0.69 -0.29 -8.91
CA ASN A 227 0.81 0.27 -10.27
C ASN A 227 -0.56 0.52 -10.90
N ASN A 228 -1.49 -0.43 -10.78
CA ASN A 228 -2.85 -0.27 -11.27
C ASN A 228 -3.59 0.90 -10.61
N ARG A 229 -3.44 1.07 -9.28
CA ARG A 229 -4.01 2.22 -8.56
C ARG A 229 -3.39 3.53 -9.02
N GLN A 230 -2.07 3.57 -9.23
CA GLN A 230 -1.41 4.76 -9.76
C GLN A 230 -1.90 5.10 -11.16
N MET A 231 -1.95 4.14 -12.08
CA MET A 231 -2.47 4.34 -13.44
C MET A 231 -3.97 4.70 -13.45
N ALA A 232 -4.76 4.15 -12.53
CA ALA A 232 -6.19 4.45 -12.43
C ALA A 232 -6.49 5.86 -11.89
N HIS A 233 -5.58 6.46 -11.11
CA HIS A 233 -5.84 7.69 -10.37
C HIS A 233 -4.93 8.86 -10.71
N HIS A 234 -3.81 8.63 -11.41
CA HIS A 234 -2.87 9.68 -11.78
C HIS A 234 -2.65 9.73 -13.28
N ASP A 235 -2.36 10.92 -13.77
CA ASP A 235 -1.90 11.16 -15.14
C ASP A 235 -0.45 10.69 -15.28
N LEU A 236 -0.18 9.80 -16.23
CA LEU A 236 1.14 9.15 -16.36
C LEU A 236 2.25 10.11 -16.79
N LEU A 237 1.90 11.22 -17.46
CA LEU A 237 2.88 12.21 -17.91
C LEU A 237 3.29 13.15 -16.78
N THR A 238 2.30 13.71 -16.08
CA THR A 238 2.52 14.79 -15.10
C THR A 238 2.55 14.34 -13.65
N GLY A 239 2.09 13.11 -13.36
CA GLY A 239 1.95 12.59 -12.02
C GLY A 239 0.88 13.28 -11.16
N LEU A 240 0.10 14.20 -11.73
CA LEU A 240 -1.05 14.81 -11.06
C LEU A 240 -2.23 13.82 -10.98
N PRO A 241 -3.16 14.00 -10.04
CA PRO A 241 -4.47 13.37 -10.08
C PRO A 241 -5.11 13.48 -11.46
N ASN A 242 -5.62 12.36 -11.97
CA ASN A 242 -6.33 12.32 -13.24
C ASN A 242 -7.84 12.61 -13.06
N ARG A 243 -8.61 12.56 -14.14
CA ARG A 243 -10.07 12.77 -14.13
C ARG A 243 -10.78 11.88 -13.12
N ALA A 244 -10.40 10.61 -13.00
CA ALA A 244 -11.06 9.66 -12.09
C ALA A 244 -10.81 10.03 -10.61
N LEU A 245 -9.57 10.36 -10.25
CA LEU A 245 -9.26 10.82 -8.90
C LEU A 245 -9.88 12.19 -8.61
N ASN A 246 -9.92 13.09 -9.60
CA ASN A 246 -10.60 14.39 -9.44
C ASN A 246 -12.09 14.22 -9.06
N GLN A 247 -12.83 13.33 -9.72
CA GLN A 247 -14.22 13.04 -9.38
C GLN A 247 -14.38 12.51 -7.94
N LYS A 248 -13.48 11.63 -7.51
CA LYS A 248 -13.48 11.10 -6.14
C LYS A 248 -13.21 12.20 -5.11
N LEU A 249 -12.21 13.05 -5.34
CA LEU A 249 -11.89 14.18 -4.48
C LEU A 249 -13.05 15.18 -4.39
N PHE A 250 -13.75 15.44 -5.49
CA PHE A 250 -14.95 16.25 -5.48
C PHE A 250 -16.02 15.70 -4.53
N SER A 251 -16.34 14.41 -4.62
CA SER A 251 -17.33 13.79 -3.72
C SER A 251 -16.90 13.93 -2.27
N GLU A 252 -15.66 13.59 -1.95
CA GLU A 252 -15.14 13.64 -0.57
C GLU A 252 -15.18 15.06 0.01
N LEU A 253 -14.85 16.07 -0.80
CA LEU A 253 -14.86 17.47 -0.37
C LEU A 253 -16.29 18.04 -0.24
N LEU A 254 -17.23 17.57 -1.04
CA LEU A 254 -18.62 18.01 -0.98
C LEU A 254 -19.46 17.28 0.08
N ASP A 255 -19.07 16.10 0.55
CA ASP A 255 -19.83 15.30 1.53
C ASP A 255 -19.80 15.83 2.97
N GLY A 256 -18.85 16.70 3.33
CA GLY A 256 -18.72 17.25 4.69
C GLY A 256 -19.76 18.34 5.01
N PRO A 257 -19.76 18.91 6.22
CA PRO A 257 -20.68 19.97 6.62
C PRO A 257 -20.46 21.25 5.77
N TRP A 258 -21.58 21.87 5.38
CA TRP A 258 -21.55 23.11 4.61
C TRP A 258 -21.28 24.32 5.51
N PRO A 259 -20.52 25.33 5.03
CA PRO A 259 -20.42 26.63 5.69
C PRO A 259 -21.81 27.26 5.85
N ARG A 260 -21.96 28.15 6.83
CA ARG A 260 -23.18 28.95 6.96
C ARG A 260 -23.32 29.85 5.73
N GLU A 261 -24.54 30.09 5.26
CA GLU A 261 -24.80 30.93 4.07
C GLU A 261 -24.18 32.35 4.16
N THR A 262 -24.01 32.87 5.37
CA THR A 262 -23.39 34.18 5.65
C THR A 262 -21.86 34.11 5.78
N SER A 263 -21.25 32.94 5.60
CA SER A 263 -19.79 32.80 5.71
C SER A 263 -19.12 33.37 4.46
N PRO A 264 -18.04 34.17 4.61
CA PRO A 264 -17.23 34.58 3.47
C PRO A 264 -16.37 33.46 2.90
N VAL A 265 -16.30 32.32 3.61
CA VAL A 265 -15.51 31.15 3.21
C VAL A 265 -16.41 30.19 2.43
N SER A 266 -16.03 29.88 1.22
CA SER A 266 -16.65 28.86 0.39
C SER A 266 -16.23 27.48 0.87
N LYS A 267 -17.14 26.49 0.80
CA LYS A 267 -16.81 25.10 1.11
C LYS A 267 -15.75 24.53 0.17
N LEU A 268 -15.90 24.84 -1.11
CA LEU A 268 -15.00 24.38 -2.16
C LEU A 268 -15.00 25.44 -3.28
N THR A 269 -13.82 25.90 -3.69
CA THR A 269 -13.64 26.67 -4.90
C THR A 269 -12.92 25.84 -5.94
N VAL A 270 -13.44 25.85 -7.16
CA VAL A 270 -12.95 25.07 -8.29
C VAL A 270 -12.38 25.99 -9.33
N PHE A 271 -11.19 25.71 -9.80
CA PHE A 271 -10.59 26.35 -10.96
C PHE A 271 -10.60 25.40 -12.15
N CYS A 272 -11.15 25.84 -13.29
CA CYS A 272 -10.83 25.26 -14.59
C CYS A 272 -9.71 26.07 -15.21
N VAL A 273 -8.63 25.42 -15.57
CA VAL A 273 -7.38 26.02 -16.09
C VAL A 273 -7.08 25.44 -17.46
N ASP A 274 -6.83 26.29 -18.42
CA ASP A 274 -6.43 25.90 -19.78
C ASP A 274 -5.18 26.69 -20.20
N LEU A 275 -4.24 26.00 -20.85
CA LEU A 275 -2.96 26.59 -21.22
C LEU A 275 -3.05 27.36 -22.56
N ASP A 276 -2.92 28.64 -22.46
CA ASP A 276 -2.91 29.53 -23.65
C ASP A 276 -1.63 29.35 -24.46
N GLY A 277 -1.79 29.08 -25.77
CA GLY A 277 -0.64 28.94 -26.68
C GLY A 277 0.04 27.58 -26.69
N PHE A 278 -0.43 26.59 -25.92
CA PHE A 278 0.18 25.27 -25.85
C PHE A 278 0.27 24.55 -27.21
N LYS A 279 -0.77 24.64 -28.03
CA LYS A 279 -0.73 24.11 -29.41
C LYS A 279 0.43 24.67 -30.22
N GLY A 280 0.71 25.98 -30.12
CA GLY A 280 1.85 26.58 -30.79
C GLY A 280 3.21 26.08 -30.34
N VAL A 281 3.31 25.65 -29.08
CA VAL A 281 4.52 24.98 -28.56
C VAL A 281 4.70 23.61 -29.23
N ASN A 282 3.62 22.81 -29.32
CA ASN A 282 3.67 21.51 -30.00
C ASN A 282 4.02 21.66 -31.48
N ASP A 283 3.38 22.61 -32.18
CA ASP A 283 3.56 22.84 -33.62
C ASP A 283 4.99 23.33 -33.96
N ARG A 284 5.61 24.12 -33.06
CA ARG A 284 6.94 24.70 -33.27
C ARG A 284 8.09 23.86 -32.75
N PHE A 285 7.92 23.20 -31.60
CA PHE A 285 9.01 22.51 -30.88
C PHE A 285 8.80 20.99 -30.82
N GLY A 286 7.69 20.47 -31.33
CA GLY A 286 7.32 19.06 -31.32
C GLY A 286 6.69 18.59 -30.00
N HIS A 287 6.02 17.43 -30.06
CA HIS A 287 5.27 16.86 -28.91
C HIS A 287 6.14 16.59 -27.70
N ALA A 288 7.38 16.17 -27.87
CA ALA A 288 8.30 15.94 -26.74
C ALA A 288 8.57 17.22 -25.92
N ALA A 289 8.65 18.39 -26.59
CA ALA A 289 8.77 19.67 -25.90
C ALA A 289 7.46 20.06 -25.21
N GLY A 290 6.31 19.79 -25.85
CA GLY A 290 5.00 19.97 -25.25
C GLY A 290 4.80 19.12 -24.00
N ASP A 291 5.19 17.86 -24.04
CA ASP A 291 5.15 16.96 -22.86
C ASP A 291 6.02 17.50 -21.72
N ALA A 292 7.23 17.97 -22.01
CA ALA A 292 8.10 18.60 -21.00
C ALA A 292 7.48 19.89 -20.41
N VAL A 293 6.79 20.70 -21.23
CA VAL A 293 6.05 21.88 -20.77
C VAL A 293 4.90 21.47 -19.85
N LEU A 294 4.12 20.43 -20.19
CA LEU A 294 3.04 19.92 -19.33
C LEU A 294 3.56 19.44 -17.98
N VAL A 295 4.69 18.75 -17.94
CA VAL A 295 5.33 18.33 -16.69
C VAL A 295 5.74 19.55 -15.86
N ALA A 296 6.43 20.52 -16.47
CA ALA A 296 6.84 21.73 -15.77
C ALA A 296 5.66 22.55 -15.25
N VAL A 297 4.57 22.66 -16.03
CA VAL A 297 3.32 23.31 -15.59
C VAL A 297 2.70 22.58 -14.42
N ALA A 298 2.66 21.25 -14.44
CA ALA A 298 2.14 20.45 -13.32
C ALA A 298 2.93 20.69 -12.03
N ASP A 299 4.25 20.79 -12.10
CA ASP A 299 5.10 21.10 -10.95
C ASP A 299 4.87 22.54 -10.44
N ARG A 300 4.70 23.49 -11.34
CA ARG A 300 4.36 24.89 -10.99
C ARG A 300 2.99 25.00 -10.34
N LEU A 301 1.99 24.27 -10.84
CA LEU A 301 0.66 24.18 -10.23
C LEU A 301 0.74 23.61 -8.81
N ARG A 302 1.46 22.48 -8.65
CA ARG A 302 1.66 21.83 -7.35
C ARG A 302 2.35 22.76 -6.35
N ALA A 303 3.35 23.52 -6.76
CA ALA A 303 4.03 24.52 -5.95
C ALA A 303 3.17 25.75 -5.64
N SER A 304 2.14 26.02 -6.46
CA SER A 304 1.24 27.16 -6.33
C SER A 304 0.02 26.90 -5.46
N VAL A 305 -0.09 25.72 -4.83
CA VAL A 305 -1.25 25.34 -3.99
C VAL A 305 -0.78 24.83 -2.63
N ARG A 306 -1.69 24.78 -1.64
CA ARG A 306 -1.40 24.31 -0.28
C ARG A 306 -1.46 22.78 -0.23
N ALA A 307 -0.99 22.15 0.86
CA ALA A 307 -1.01 20.68 1.03
C ALA A 307 -2.43 20.07 0.98
N ASN A 308 -3.45 20.82 1.37
CA ASN A 308 -4.86 20.37 1.35
C ASN A 308 -5.58 20.71 0.04
N ASP A 309 -4.94 21.45 -0.86
CA ASP A 309 -5.47 21.75 -2.18
C ASP A 309 -5.07 20.66 -3.16
N HIS A 310 -5.85 20.48 -4.23
CA HIS A 310 -5.58 19.44 -5.21
C HIS A 310 -5.50 20.03 -6.62
N ALA A 311 -4.34 19.89 -7.26
CA ALA A 311 -4.17 20.17 -8.69
C ALA A 311 -4.31 18.86 -9.47
N CYS A 312 -5.18 18.83 -10.47
CA CYS A 312 -5.54 17.66 -11.28
C CYS A 312 -5.34 17.97 -12.76
N ARG A 313 -4.95 16.98 -13.57
CA ARG A 313 -4.96 17.08 -15.03
C ARG A 313 -6.12 16.27 -15.60
N ILE A 314 -7.00 16.91 -16.36
CA ILE A 314 -8.21 16.29 -16.92
C ILE A 314 -7.96 15.68 -18.29
N GLY A 315 -7.06 16.29 -19.07
CA GLY A 315 -6.64 15.83 -20.39
C GLY A 315 -6.01 16.94 -21.21
N GLY A 316 -5.18 16.62 -22.19
CA GLY A 316 -4.54 17.63 -23.04
C GLY A 316 -3.81 18.71 -22.25
N ASP A 317 -4.22 19.96 -22.44
CA ASP A 317 -3.75 21.18 -21.76
C ASP A 317 -4.72 21.70 -20.68
N GLU A 318 -5.68 20.87 -20.27
CA GLU A 318 -6.71 21.22 -19.28
C GLU A 318 -6.36 20.70 -17.88
N PHE A 319 -6.41 21.58 -16.87
CA PHE A 319 -6.19 21.27 -15.46
C PHE A 319 -7.38 21.74 -14.62
N VAL A 320 -7.61 21.09 -13.50
CA VAL A 320 -8.58 21.49 -12.48
C VAL A 320 -7.86 21.64 -11.14
N VAL A 321 -8.16 22.73 -10.42
CA VAL A 321 -7.64 22.92 -9.06
C VAL A 321 -8.82 22.99 -8.09
N LEU A 322 -8.77 22.19 -7.02
CA LEU A 322 -9.77 22.13 -5.97
C LEU A 322 -9.20 22.78 -4.71
N LEU A 323 -9.85 23.82 -4.22
CA LEU A 323 -9.44 24.64 -3.08
C LEU A 323 -10.53 24.58 -2.00
N PRO A 324 -10.41 23.68 -1.01
CA PRO A 324 -11.37 23.64 0.10
C PRO A 324 -11.20 24.81 1.04
N GLU A 325 -12.32 25.28 1.61
CA GLU A 325 -12.38 26.27 2.70
C GLU A 325 -11.55 27.56 2.42
N ILE A 326 -11.89 28.25 1.34
CA ILE A 326 -11.18 29.46 0.89
C ILE A 326 -12.16 30.61 0.59
N THR A 327 -11.71 31.85 0.81
CA THR A 327 -12.45 33.06 0.41
C THR A 327 -12.17 33.42 -1.05
N ASP A 328 -13.07 34.19 -1.69
CA ASP A 328 -12.89 34.64 -3.08
C ASP A 328 -11.60 35.47 -3.26
N ALA A 329 -11.22 36.29 -2.27
CA ALA A 329 -10.00 37.10 -2.31
C ALA A 329 -8.72 36.22 -2.27
N GLU A 330 -8.72 35.18 -1.43
CA GLU A 330 -7.64 34.20 -1.37
C GLU A 330 -7.57 33.38 -2.66
N ALA A 331 -8.72 32.93 -3.17
CA ALA A 331 -8.82 32.22 -4.44
C ALA A 331 -8.28 33.05 -5.62
N ALA A 332 -8.64 34.34 -5.68
CA ALA A 332 -8.07 35.28 -6.65
C ALA A 332 -6.54 35.41 -6.51
N THR A 333 -6.02 35.37 -5.29
CA THR A 333 -4.56 35.42 -5.03
C THR A 333 -3.87 34.14 -5.53
N VAL A 334 -4.48 32.97 -5.31
CA VAL A 334 -3.98 31.69 -5.83
C VAL A 334 -4.01 31.69 -7.36
N ALA A 335 -5.11 32.17 -8.00
CA ALA A 335 -5.21 32.26 -9.43
C ALA A 335 -4.11 33.13 -10.06
N ARG A 336 -3.82 34.32 -9.48
CA ARG A 336 -2.71 35.18 -9.92
C ARG A 336 -1.36 34.47 -9.81
N ARG A 337 -1.12 33.77 -8.68
CA ARG A 337 0.12 33.01 -8.47
C ARG A 337 0.30 31.91 -9.52
N ILE A 338 -0.76 31.17 -9.84
CA ILE A 338 -0.75 30.13 -10.86
C ILE A 338 -0.44 30.75 -12.23
N ILE A 339 -1.12 31.82 -12.64
CA ILE A 339 -0.89 32.47 -13.94
C ILE A 339 0.56 32.96 -14.04
N ALA A 340 1.07 33.61 -13.01
CA ALA A 340 2.45 34.08 -12.98
C ALA A 340 3.45 32.92 -13.11
N ALA A 341 3.28 31.85 -12.32
CA ALA A 341 4.16 30.69 -12.35
C ALA A 341 4.12 29.96 -13.69
N VAL A 342 2.93 29.77 -14.27
CA VAL A 342 2.77 29.10 -15.58
C VAL A 342 3.45 29.90 -16.70
N SER A 343 3.40 31.23 -16.62
CA SER A 343 3.96 32.14 -17.64
C SER A 343 5.48 32.29 -17.57
N GLU A 344 6.15 31.74 -16.55
CA GLU A 344 7.62 31.77 -16.46
C GLU A 344 8.28 31.02 -17.64
N PRO A 345 9.42 31.49 -18.16
CA PRO A 345 10.14 30.82 -19.22
C PRO A 345 10.54 29.39 -18.88
N PHE A 346 10.66 28.55 -19.91
CA PHE A 346 11.13 27.17 -19.76
C PHE A 346 12.61 27.09 -20.17
N ALA A 347 13.49 26.73 -19.23
CA ALA A 347 14.94 26.64 -19.48
C ALA A 347 15.29 25.60 -20.55
N PHE A 348 14.53 24.51 -20.64
CA PHE A 348 14.73 23.41 -21.61
C PHE A 348 14.17 23.71 -23.02
N ALA A 349 13.33 24.73 -23.17
CA ALA A 349 12.73 25.15 -24.45
C ALA A 349 12.78 26.68 -24.60
N PRO A 350 13.97 27.26 -24.87
CA PRO A 350 14.10 28.71 -25.04
C PRO A 350 13.17 29.23 -26.13
N GLY A 351 12.28 30.15 -25.77
CA GLY A 351 11.29 30.73 -26.69
C GLY A 351 9.92 30.05 -26.66
N ALA A 352 9.74 28.89 -26.00
CA ALA A 352 8.43 28.37 -25.68
C ALA A 352 7.76 29.26 -24.60
N ARG A 353 6.55 29.68 -24.87
CA ARG A 353 5.76 30.50 -23.94
C ARG A 353 4.34 29.96 -23.92
N VAL A 354 3.82 29.79 -22.72
CA VAL A 354 2.41 29.47 -22.46
C VAL A 354 1.86 30.45 -21.43
N GLY A 355 0.58 30.74 -21.51
CA GLY A 355 -0.18 31.44 -20.48
C GLY A 355 -1.17 30.49 -19.84
N ALA A 356 -1.99 30.99 -18.94
CA ALA A 356 -3.12 30.26 -18.40
C ALA A 356 -4.37 31.13 -18.32
N SER A 357 -5.48 30.60 -18.83
CA SER A 357 -6.82 31.18 -18.67
C SER A 357 -7.54 30.37 -17.60
N ILE A 358 -8.05 31.04 -16.54
CA ILE A 358 -8.63 30.37 -15.37
C ILE A 358 -10.06 30.85 -15.17
N GLY A 359 -10.99 29.90 -14.98
CA GLY A 359 -12.35 30.18 -14.49
C GLY A 359 -12.55 29.64 -13.09
N LEU A 360 -13.18 30.43 -12.23
CA LEU A 360 -13.43 30.12 -10.83
C LEU A 360 -14.93 29.94 -10.58
N ALA A 361 -15.30 28.92 -9.84
CA ALA A 361 -16.64 28.70 -9.29
C ALA A 361 -16.57 28.19 -7.86
N SER A 362 -17.49 28.64 -7.01
CA SER A 362 -17.46 28.35 -5.57
C SER A 362 -18.78 27.76 -5.05
N ALA A 363 -18.67 26.70 -4.28
CA ALA A 363 -19.81 26.11 -3.55
C ALA A 363 -20.07 26.85 -2.24
N PRO A 364 -21.34 27.10 -1.87
CA PRO A 364 -22.58 26.69 -2.55
C PRO A 364 -23.07 27.67 -3.64
N ARG A 365 -22.45 28.82 -3.78
CA ARG A 365 -22.93 29.95 -4.59
C ARG A 365 -23.17 29.60 -6.05
N ASP A 366 -22.23 28.90 -6.68
CA ASP A 366 -22.22 28.63 -8.14
C ASP A 366 -22.68 27.20 -8.46
N GLY A 367 -22.97 26.40 -7.44
CA GLY A 367 -23.44 25.03 -7.53
C GLY A 367 -23.19 24.24 -6.26
N VAL A 368 -23.84 23.09 -6.13
CA VAL A 368 -23.74 22.16 -4.98
C VAL A 368 -23.22 20.79 -5.40
N SER A 369 -23.12 20.54 -6.70
CA SER A 369 -22.59 19.33 -7.31
C SER A 369 -21.31 19.57 -8.09
N ALA A 370 -20.53 18.52 -8.31
CA ALA A 370 -19.30 18.58 -9.12
C ALA A 370 -19.58 19.09 -10.53
N ASP A 371 -20.64 18.60 -11.17
CA ASP A 371 -20.99 18.95 -12.56
C ASP A 371 -21.41 20.42 -12.67
N GLU A 372 -22.18 20.93 -11.71
CA GLU A 372 -22.57 22.35 -11.69
C GLU A 372 -21.35 23.26 -11.52
N LEU A 373 -20.46 22.95 -10.58
CA LEU A 373 -19.27 23.75 -10.30
C LEU A 373 -18.29 23.72 -11.47
N LEU A 374 -18.02 22.54 -12.05
CA LEU A 374 -17.17 22.43 -13.23
C LEU A 374 -17.74 23.19 -14.41
N SER A 375 -19.06 23.08 -14.67
CA SER A 375 -19.72 23.81 -15.73
C SER A 375 -19.67 25.32 -15.53
N ALA A 376 -19.82 25.80 -14.29
CA ALA A 376 -19.73 27.21 -13.95
C ALA A 376 -18.28 27.74 -14.12
N ALA A 377 -17.29 26.98 -13.64
CA ALA A 377 -15.88 27.33 -13.80
C ALA A 377 -15.44 27.30 -15.27
N ASP A 378 -15.91 26.34 -16.07
CA ASP A 378 -15.60 26.25 -17.50
C ASP A 378 -16.16 27.47 -18.27
N ARG A 379 -17.40 27.88 -18.00
CA ARG A 379 -17.97 29.10 -18.56
C ARG A 379 -17.14 30.34 -18.23
N ALA A 380 -16.69 30.44 -16.98
CA ALA A 380 -15.83 31.55 -16.52
C ALA A 380 -14.45 31.51 -17.20
N MET A 381 -13.86 30.33 -17.39
CA MET A 381 -12.60 30.14 -18.12
C MET A 381 -12.74 30.56 -19.61
N TYR A 382 -13.81 30.16 -20.24
CA TYR A 382 -14.08 30.58 -21.62
C TYR A 382 -14.21 32.10 -21.74
N GLU A 383 -14.83 32.76 -20.76
CA GLU A 383 -14.89 34.22 -20.71
C GLU A 383 -13.50 34.86 -20.50
N ALA A 384 -12.63 34.24 -19.66
CA ALA A 384 -11.24 34.68 -19.52
C ALA A 384 -10.49 34.63 -20.87
N LYS A 385 -10.65 33.57 -21.65
CA LYS A 385 -10.08 33.43 -23.00
C LYS A 385 -10.58 34.51 -23.97
N ARG A 386 -11.87 34.81 -23.92
CA ARG A 386 -12.48 35.87 -24.78
C ARG A 386 -11.97 37.27 -24.46
N ARG A 387 -11.66 37.56 -23.21
CA ARG A 387 -11.19 38.86 -22.74
C ARG A 387 -9.71 39.12 -22.97
N GLY A 388 -8.97 38.22 -23.61
CA GLY A 388 -7.59 38.45 -24.03
C GLY A 388 -6.59 37.44 -23.53
N LYS A 389 -7.07 36.33 -22.85
CA LYS A 389 -6.23 35.26 -22.33
C LYS A 389 -5.30 35.69 -21.18
N GLY A 390 -4.57 34.77 -20.57
CA GLY A 390 -3.60 35.07 -19.50
C GLY A 390 -4.20 35.73 -18.24
N GLY A 391 -5.45 35.41 -17.91
CA GLY A 391 -6.19 36.00 -16.80
C GLY A 391 -7.19 35.04 -16.18
N PHE A 392 -7.98 35.51 -15.22
CA PHE A 392 -9.03 34.72 -14.62
C PHE A 392 -10.37 35.46 -14.50
N VAL A 393 -11.46 34.69 -14.42
CA VAL A 393 -12.82 35.20 -14.18
C VAL A 393 -13.47 34.39 -13.05
N ILE A 394 -14.16 35.09 -12.13
CA ILE A 394 -14.99 34.48 -11.08
C ILE A 394 -16.43 34.46 -11.58
N ASN A 395 -17.09 33.30 -11.57
CA ASN A 395 -18.40 33.10 -12.21
C ASN A 395 -19.50 34.05 -11.73
N SER A 396 -19.61 34.33 -10.43
CA SER A 396 -20.75 35.06 -9.85
C SER A 396 -20.60 36.57 -9.76
N SER A 397 -19.39 37.07 -9.84
CA SER A 397 -19.14 38.52 -9.64
C SER A 397 -19.25 39.35 -10.91
N GLY A 398 -19.48 38.72 -12.06
CA GLY A 398 -19.61 39.46 -13.33
C GLY A 398 -18.45 40.39 -13.70
N THR A 399 -17.51 40.58 -12.81
CA THR A 399 -16.44 41.58 -12.92
C THR A 399 -15.28 41.29 -11.99
N GLU A 400 -14.24 40.76 -12.48
CA GLU A 400 -12.87 41.24 -12.31
C GLU A 400 -11.93 40.44 -13.22
N VAL A 401 -11.69 41.02 -14.40
CA VAL A 401 -10.53 40.64 -15.20
C VAL A 401 -9.39 41.46 -14.67
N VAL A 402 -8.43 40.85 -14.00
CA VAL A 402 -7.14 41.48 -13.74
C VAL A 402 -6.18 40.94 -14.78
N PRO A 403 -5.91 41.63 -15.89
CA PRO A 403 -4.82 41.27 -16.78
C PRO A 403 -3.52 41.48 -15.97
N LEU A 404 -2.81 40.42 -15.69
CA LEU A 404 -1.53 40.45 -14.96
C LEU A 404 -0.36 40.85 -15.85
N VAL A 405 -0.59 41.00 -17.17
CA VAL A 405 0.45 41.43 -18.11
C VAL A 405 -0.13 42.59 -18.89
N PRO A 406 0.54 43.78 -18.96
CA PRO A 406 0.20 44.77 -19.95
C PRO A 406 0.24 44.07 -21.32
N ALA A 407 -0.79 44.28 -22.14
CA ALA A 407 -1.02 43.62 -23.41
C ALA A 407 0.31 43.37 -24.15
N MET A 408 0.79 42.13 -24.09
CA MET A 408 1.88 41.72 -24.98
C MET A 408 1.35 41.92 -26.41
N ASN A 409 1.98 42.83 -27.15
CA ASN A 409 1.65 43.18 -28.49
C ASN A 409 1.22 41.94 -29.27
N ALA A 410 -0.01 41.95 -29.78
CA ALA A 410 -0.58 40.92 -30.65
C ALA A 410 0.27 40.68 -31.93
N ALA A 411 1.27 41.52 -32.18
CA ALA A 411 2.23 41.40 -33.26
C ALA A 411 3.31 40.31 -33.02
N ALA A 412 3.48 39.77 -31.80
CA ALA A 412 4.49 38.76 -31.52
C ALA A 412 3.95 37.30 -31.63
N LEU A 413 2.66 37.12 -31.84
CA LEU A 413 2.01 35.80 -32.02
C LEU A 413 1.58 35.52 -33.48
N ALA A 414 1.84 36.46 -34.41
CA ALA A 414 1.52 36.36 -35.85
C ALA A 414 2.77 36.23 -36.73
N GLY A 415 3.95 35.95 -36.17
CA GLY A 415 5.18 35.73 -36.91
C GLY A 415 5.67 34.29 -36.87
#